data_4331c43ed4c26e75ab694133bc42210b
#
_entry.id   4331c43ed4c26e75ab694133bc42210b
#
_cell.length_a   1.000
_cell.length_b   1.000
_cell.length_c   1.000
_cell.angle_alpha   90.00
_cell.angle_beta   90.00
_cell.angle_gamma   90.00
#
_symmetry.space_group_name_H-M   'P 1'
#
loop_
_entity.id
_entity.type
_entity.pdbx_description
1 polymer ?
#
loop_
_entity_poly.entity_id
_entity_poly.type
_entity_poly.pdbx_seq_one_letter_code
_entity_poly.pdbx_strand_id
1 'polypeptide(L)'
;MALKENQFFEKQTVSSRIKASIVSEYFPSYSKIIVRKYTPKAVRYIDLFAGPGFYNDKNPSTPILIAKQCQKDAELKDTVWMIFNDNCYAEELKKNFNSEFEESTFKHKPHFGKSTVGESPEITEFLIKDTHVNNRNEYPSLLFIDPFGYKGIETKVLAEFLKNWGNEIFLFVNTKRIHPALEN
;
A
#
# COMPACT_ATOMS: atom_id res chain seq x y z
N MET A 1 -19.12 -8.08 13.43
CA MET A 1 -17.98 -7.27 12.98
C MET A 1 -18.12 -6.76 11.55
N ALA A 2 -18.67 -7.53 10.63
CA ALA A 2 -18.86 -7.12 9.20
C ALA A 2 -19.70 -5.84 8.98
N LEU A 3 -20.66 -5.53 9.83
CA LEU A 3 -21.50 -4.33 9.71
C LEU A 3 -20.74 -3.00 9.91
N LYS A 4 -19.61 -2.99 10.62
CA LYS A 4 -18.79 -1.79 10.83
C LYS A 4 -17.83 -1.48 9.67
N GLU A 5 -17.42 -2.48 8.91
CA GLU A 5 -16.55 -2.31 7.74
C GLU A 5 -17.31 -1.68 6.57
N ASN A 6 -18.53 -2.11 6.30
CA ASN A 6 -19.36 -1.53 5.25
C ASN A 6 -19.67 -0.04 5.48
N GLN A 7 -19.79 0.41 6.74
CA GLN A 7 -20.03 1.83 7.07
C GLN A 7 -18.78 2.70 6.88
N PHE A 8 -17.59 2.13 6.90
CA PHE A 8 -16.34 2.90 6.78
C PHE A 8 -16.18 3.53 5.41
N PHE A 9 -16.58 2.82 4.36
CA PHE A 9 -16.45 3.31 2.98
C PHE A 9 -17.66 4.12 2.49
N GLU A 10 -18.66 4.38 3.34
CA GLU A 10 -19.83 5.21 2.97
C GLU A 10 -19.43 6.65 2.61
N LYS A 11 -18.54 7.26 3.41
CA LYS A 11 -18.05 8.62 3.16
C LYS A 11 -16.61 8.78 3.63
N GLN A 12 -15.81 9.40 2.79
CA GLN A 12 -14.43 9.71 3.14
C GLN A 12 -14.33 10.68 4.31
N THR A 13 -13.73 10.27 5.42
CA THR A 13 -13.45 11.14 6.55
C THR A 13 -12.31 12.11 6.26
N VAL A 14 -12.24 13.23 6.98
CA VAL A 14 -11.12 14.18 6.88
C VAL A 14 -9.80 13.50 7.19
N SER A 15 -9.75 12.63 8.21
CA SER A 15 -8.55 11.87 8.57
C SER A 15 -8.12 10.93 7.44
N SER A 16 -9.06 10.18 6.83
CA SER A 16 -8.75 9.29 5.71
C SER A 16 -8.24 10.05 4.50
N ARG A 17 -8.82 11.22 4.21
CA ARG A 17 -8.37 12.09 3.13
C ARG A 17 -6.94 12.60 3.35
N ILE A 18 -6.63 13.08 4.56
CA ILE A 18 -5.29 13.59 4.91
C ILE A 18 -4.26 12.45 4.78
N LYS A 19 -4.54 11.26 5.33
CA LYS A 19 -3.65 10.11 5.20
C LYS A 19 -3.36 9.76 3.74
N ALA A 20 -4.40 9.65 2.95
CA ALA A 20 -4.28 9.34 1.52
C ALA A 20 -3.50 10.40 0.75
N SER A 21 -3.72 11.70 1.03
CA SER A 21 -2.94 12.79 0.42
C SER A 21 -1.46 12.70 0.79
N ILE A 22 -1.12 12.54 2.06
CA ILE A 22 0.28 12.45 2.52
C ILE A 22 1.00 11.32 1.78
N VAL A 23 0.44 10.12 1.76
CA VAL A 23 1.10 8.96 1.15
C VAL A 23 1.18 9.10 -0.37
N SER A 24 0.12 9.59 -1.01
CA SER A 24 0.09 9.73 -2.47
C SER A 24 1.02 10.82 -3.01
N GLU A 25 1.36 11.83 -2.22
CA GLU A 25 2.35 12.84 -2.58
C GLU A 25 3.78 12.42 -2.22
N TYR A 26 3.94 11.67 -1.13
CA TYR A 26 5.24 11.19 -0.70
C TYR A 26 5.83 10.12 -1.64
N PHE A 27 5.03 9.13 -2.03
CA PHE A 27 5.51 7.97 -2.78
C PHE A 27 6.19 8.33 -4.12
N PRO A 28 5.67 9.26 -4.96
CA PRO A 28 6.39 9.73 -6.15
C PRO A 28 7.77 10.31 -5.85
N SER A 29 7.87 11.10 -4.78
CA SER A 29 9.15 11.72 -4.36
C SER A 29 10.14 10.68 -3.89
N TYR A 30 9.71 9.73 -3.06
CA TYR A 30 10.49 8.56 -2.63
C TYR A 30 11.00 7.77 -3.85
N SER A 31 10.11 7.43 -4.79
CA SER A 31 10.46 6.66 -5.98
C SER A 31 11.54 7.35 -6.83
N LYS A 32 11.42 8.66 -7.04
CA LYS A 32 12.42 9.44 -7.78
C LYS A 32 13.78 9.50 -7.07
N ILE A 33 13.81 9.55 -5.74
CA ILE A 33 15.06 9.49 -4.97
C ILE A 33 15.74 8.14 -5.18
N ILE A 34 14.98 7.05 -5.12
CA ILE A 34 15.50 5.70 -5.34
C ILE A 34 16.08 5.56 -6.75
N VAL A 35 15.31 5.92 -7.78
CA VAL A 35 15.72 5.78 -9.19
C VAL A 35 16.96 6.60 -9.51
N ARG A 36 17.14 7.78 -8.91
CA ARG A 36 18.36 8.60 -9.05
C ARG A 36 19.60 7.96 -8.44
N LYS A 37 19.45 7.08 -7.45
CA LYS A 37 20.60 6.38 -6.83
C LYS A 37 21.12 5.23 -7.69
N TYR A 38 20.22 4.46 -8.27
CA TYR A 38 20.50 3.37 -9.21
C TYR A 38 19.19 2.96 -9.90
N THR A 39 19.28 2.15 -10.94
CA THR A 39 18.10 1.67 -11.67
C THR A 39 17.66 0.31 -11.10
N PRO A 40 16.65 0.26 -10.20
CA PRO A 40 16.07 -0.99 -9.71
C PRO A 40 15.23 -1.66 -10.81
N LYS A 41 14.83 -2.93 -10.61
CA LYS A 41 13.85 -3.58 -11.51
C LYS A 41 12.49 -2.92 -11.40
N ALA A 42 12.08 -2.58 -10.17
CA ALA A 42 10.92 -1.76 -9.89
C ALA A 42 11.02 -1.13 -8.51
N VAL A 43 10.36 0.02 -8.33
CA VAL A 43 10.08 0.59 -7.00
C VAL A 43 8.66 0.18 -6.63
N ARG A 44 8.50 -0.53 -5.51
CA ARG A 44 7.19 -1.05 -5.11
C ARG A 44 6.45 -0.10 -4.18
N TYR A 45 5.17 0.06 -4.44
CA TYR A 45 4.20 0.54 -3.47
C TYR A 45 3.39 -0.66 -2.98
N ILE A 46 3.38 -0.91 -1.68
CA ILE A 46 2.69 -2.04 -1.07
C ILE A 46 1.65 -1.49 -0.10
N ASP A 47 0.37 -1.77 -0.35
CA ASP A 47 -0.74 -1.41 0.54
C ASP A 47 -1.45 -2.68 1.00
N LEU A 48 -1.40 -2.95 2.30
CA LEU A 48 -1.91 -4.21 2.86
C LEU A 48 -3.38 -4.16 3.26
N PHE A 49 -4.00 -2.96 3.26
CA PHE A 49 -5.39 -2.72 3.61
C PHE A 49 -6.02 -1.74 2.62
N ALA A 50 -5.93 -2.09 1.34
CA ALA A 50 -6.14 -1.18 0.22
C ALA A 50 -7.60 -0.70 0.06
N GLY A 51 -8.59 -1.47 0.55
CA GLY A 51 -10.01 -1.18 0.39
C GLY A 51 -10.49 -1.24 -1.07
N PRO A 52 -11.70 -0.73 -1.36
CA PRO A 52 -12.35 -0.86 -2.66
C PRO A 52 -11.82 0.10 -3.76
N GLY A 53 -10.93 1.03 -3.44
CA GLY A 53 -10.43 2.05 -4.37
C GLY A 53 -11.23 3.36 -4.37
N PHE A 54 -12.53 3.29 -4.14
CA PHE A 54 -13.41 4.45 -3.97
C PHE A 54 -14.29 4.32 -2.74
N TYR A 55 -14.63 5.44 -2.17
CA TYR A 55 -15.72 5.55 -1.20
C TYR A 55 -17.07 5.61 -1.93
N ASN A 56 -18.19 5.36 -1.23
CA ASN A 56 -19.54 5.43 -1.82
C ASN A 56 -19.88 6.83 -2.34
N ASP A 57 -19.28 7.87 -1.74
CA ASP A 57 -19.36 9.25 -2.23
C ASP A 57 -18.47 9.55 -3.45
N LYS A 58 -17.89 8.50 -4.06
CA LYS A 58 -17.00 8.51 -5.23
C LYS A 58 -15.65 9.21 -5.02
N ASN A 59 -15.31 9.56 -3.79
CA ASN A 59 -13.96 10.03 -3.49
C ASN A 59 -12.94 8.90 -3.63
N PRO A 60 -11.79 9.11 -4.31
CA PRO A 60 -10.77 8.08 -4.45
C PRO A 60 -10.08 7.78 -3.12
N SER A 61 -9.78 6.51 -2.86
CA SER A 61 -8.93 6.08 -1.75
C SER A 61 -7.46 6.03 -2.16
N THR A 62 -6.58 5.68 -1.23
CA THR A 62 -5.12 5.70 -1.42
C THR A 62 -4.64 5.01 -2.68
N PRO A 63 -5.08 3.77 -3.05
CA PRO A 63 -4.64 3.09 -4.27
C PRO A 63 -4.85 3.91 -5.55
N ILE A 64 -6.03 4.49 -5.69
CA ILE A 64 -6.37 5.30 -6.88
C ILE A 64 -5.58 6.61 -6.90
N LEU A 65 -5.39 7.25 -5.74
CA LEU A 65 -4.61 8.48 -5.65
C LEU A 65 -3.13 8.25 -5.98
N ILE A 66 -2.52 7.18 -5.47
CA ILE A 66 -1.15 6.78 -5.81
C ILE A 66 -1.00 6.58 -7.32
N ALA A 67 -1.91 5.80 -7.92
CA ALA A 67 -1.86 5.54 -9.37
C ALA A 67 -2.03 6.83 -10.19
N LYS A 68 -2.96 7.72 -9.80
CA LYS A 68 -3.15 9.03 -10.45
C LYS A 68 -1.91 9.92 -10.36
N GLN A 69 -1.17 9.88 -9.27
CA GLN A 69 0.09 10.63 -9.17
C GLN A 69 1.19 10.02 -10.04
N CYS A 70 1.35 8.68 -10.00
CA CYS A 70 2.35 8.00 -10.81
C CYS A 70 2.08 8.13 -12.33
N GLN A 71 0.82 8.14 -12.75
CA GLN A 71 0.42 8.29 -14.15
C GLN A 71 0.90 9.61 -14.77
N LYS A 72 1.07 10.67 -13.98
CA LYS A 72 1.50 11.99 -14.45
C LYS A 72 2.97 12.05 -14.88
N ASP A 73 3.75 11.02 -14.56
CA ASP A 73 5.20 11.00 -14.76
C ASP A 73 5.60 9.76 -15.56
N ALA A 74 6.29 9.96 -16.68
CA ALA A 74 6.70 8.88 -17.57
C ALA A 74 7.66 7.89 -16.88
N GLU A 75 8.63 8.39 -16.09
CA GLU A 75 9.58 7.55 -15.36
C GLU A 75 8.86 6.67 -14.33
N LEU A 76 7.88 7.22 -13.61
CA LEU A 76 7.12 6.48 -12.62
C LEU A 76 6.21 5.42 -13.26
N LYS A 77 5.62 5.69 -14.43
CA LYS A 77 4.86 4.67 -15.18
C LYS A 77 5.70 3.45 -15.54
N ASP A 78 6.99 3.67 -15.83
CA ASP A 78 7.91 2.60 -16.24
C ASP A 78 8.56 1.87 -15.07
N THR A 79 8.66 2.49 -13.89
CA THR A 79 9.43 1.96 -12.77
C THR A 79 8.61 1.51 -11.59
N VAL A 80 7.40 2.03 -11.41
CA VAL A 80 6.57 1.72 -10.24
C VAL A 80 5.81 0.41 -10.42
N TRP A 81 5.84 -0.42 -9.38
CA TRP A 81 5.00 -1.62 -9.26
C TRP A 81 4.09 -1.52 -8.04
N MET A 82 2.80 -1.39 -8.28
CA MET A 82 1.79 -1.30 -7.22
C MET A 82 1.29 -2.68 -6.83
N ILE A 83 1.29 -2.96 -5.50
CA ILE A 83 0.84 -4.20 -4.90
C ILE A 83 -0.19 -3.86 -3.84
N PHE A 84 -1.42 -4.19 -4.11
CA PHE A 84 -2.57 -3.95 -3.26
C PHE A 84 -3.06 -5.26 -2.67
N ASN A 85 -3.33 -5.28 -1.38
CA ASN A 85 -3.95 -6.42 -0.73
C ASN A 85 -5.15 -5.96 0.08
N ASP A 86 -6.26 -6.67 -0.05
CA ASP A 86 -7.42 -6.53 0.81
C ASP A 86 -8.21 -7.83 0.80
N ASN A 87 -8.50 -8.40 1.96
CA ASN A 87 -9.18 -9.68 2.07
C ASN A 87 -10.65 -9.64 1.63
N CYS A 88 -11.28 -8.46 1.67
CA CYS A 88 -12.70 -8.27 1.33
C CYS A 88 -12.90 -7.58 -0.02
N TYR A 89 -12.05 -6.59 -0.34
CA TYR A 89 -12.31 -5.64 -1.42
C TYR A 89 -11.38 -5.79 -2.64
N ALA A 90 -10.49 -6.77 -2.68
CA ALA A 90 -9.50 -6.90 -3.77
C ALA A 90 -10.13 -6.94 -5.18
N GLU A 91 -11.25 -7.66 -5.37
CA GLU A 91 -11.91 -7.72 -6.68
C GLU A 91 -12.60 -6.42 -7.06
N GLU A 92 -13.21 -5.75 -6.09
CA GLU A 92 -13.83 -4.44 -6.30
C GLU A 92 -12.77 -3.40 -6.62
N LEU A 93 -11.66 -3.39 -5.87
CA LEU A 93 -10.51 -2.52 -6.15
C LEU A 93 -9.98 -2.76 -7.55
N LYS A 94 -9.78 -4.02 -7.96
CA LYS A 94 -9.32 -4.37 -9.31
C LYS A 94 -10.25 -3.83 -10.39
N LYS A 95 -11.56 -4.01 -10.21
CA LYS A 95 -12.58 -3.49 -11.13
C LYS A 95 -12.51 -1.97 -11.21
N ASN A 96 -12.49 -1.28 -10.07
CA ASN A 96 -12.43 0.17 -9.98
C ASN A 96 -11.13 0.72 -10.55
N PHE A 97 -10.01 0.06 -10.30
CA PHE A 97 -8.71 0.43 -10.87
C PHE A 97 -8.71 0.34 -12.40
N ASN A 98 -9.21 -0.77 -12.95
CA ASN A 98 -9.27 -0.99 -14.40
C ASN A 98 -10.29 -0.07 -15.11
N SER A 99 -11.24 0.52 -14.37
CA SER A 99 -12.13 1.54 -14.94
C SER A 99 -11.49 2.93 -15.03
N GLU A 100 -10.46 3.20 -14.22
CA GLU A 100 -9.73 4.48 -14.18
C GLU A 100 -8.46 4.47 -15.04
N PHE A 101 -7.83 3.31 -15.24
CA PHE A 101 -6.54 3.18 -15.90
C PHE A 101 -6.58 2.10 -16.97
N GLU A 102 -6.06 2.43 -18.16
CA GLU A 102 -5.84 1.44 -19.21
C GLU A 102 -4.76 0.43 -18.80
N GLU A 103 -4.86 -0.80 -19.28
CA GLU A 103 -3.91 -1.88 -18.97
C GLU A 103 -2.45 -1.52 -19.31
N SER A 104 -2.26 -0.69 -20.33
CA SER A 104 -0.96 -0.20 -20.79
C SER A 104 -0.40 1.00 -20.01
N THR A 105 -1.17 1.57 -19.05
CA THR A 105 -0.77 2.79 -18.33
C THR A 105 0.53 2.60 -17.56
N PHE A 106 0.74 1.43 -16.96
CA PHE A 106 1.93 1.10 -16.18
C PHE A 106 2.64 -0.09 -16.77
N LYS A 107 3.97 -0.01 -16.88
CA LYS A 107 4.82 -1.12 -17.35
C LYS A 107 4.70 -2.36 -16.46
N HIS A 108 4.69 -2.17 -15.14
CA HIS A 108 4.45 -3.24 -14.19
C HIS A 108 2.97 -3.31 -13.85
N LYS A 109 2.30 -4.40 -14.26
CA LYS A 109 0.87 -4.59 -13.98
C LYS A 109 0.63 -4.61 -12.46
N PRO A 110 -0.33 -3.83 -11.95
CA PRO A 110 -0.67 -3.86 -10.53
C PRO A 110 -1.11 -5.25 -10.08
N HIS A 111 -0.71 -5.62 -8.88
CA HIS A 111 -1.12 -6.88 -8.26
C HIS A 111 -2.23 -6.63 -7.23
N PHE A 112 -3.26 -7.50 -7.21
CA PHE A 112 -4.38 -7.44 -6.29
C PHE A 112 -4.49 -8.74 -5.49
N GLY A 113 -4.02 -8.74 -4.25
CA GLY A 113 -4.04 -9.87 -3.32
C GLY A 113 -5.30 -9.88 -2.44
N LYS A 114 -5.69 -11.09 -1.97
CA LYS A 114 -6.86 -11.32 -1.10
C LYS A 114 -6.48 -11.95 0.24
N SER A 115 -5.23 -11.86 0.63
CA SER A 115 -4.74 -12.53 1.83
C SER A 115 -5.12 -11.76 3.10
N THR A 116 -5.42 -12.51 4.17
CA THR A 116 -5.69 -11.91 5.48
C THR A 116 -4.39 -11.58 6.18
N VAL A 117 -4.16 -10.29 6.43
CA VAL A 117 -2.94 -9.80 7.10
C VAL A 117 -2.89 -10.34 8.54
N GLY A 118 -1.73 -10.88 8.92
CA GLY A 118 -1.50 -11.50 10.23
C GLY A 118 -1.95 -12.95 10.35
N GLU A 119 -2.61 -13.51 9.33
CA GLU A 119 -3.04 -14.92 9.30
C GLU A 119 -2.42 -15.67 8.11
N SER A 120 -2.23 -14.99 6.98
CA SER A 120 -1.69 -15.58 5.75
C SER A 120 -0.17 -15.54 5.74
N PRO A 121 0.52 -16.70 5.75
CA PRO A 121 1.99 -16.73 5.76
C PRO A 121 2.61 -16.10 4.50
N GLU A 122 1.91 -16.11 3.37
CA GLU A 122 2.40 -15.57 2.10
C GLU A 122 2.72 -14.08 2.20
N ILE A 123 1.97 -13.31 2.99
CA ILE A 123 2.27 -11.88 3.21
C ILE A 123 3.57 -11.74 3.98
N THR A 124 3.76 -12.50 5.04
CA THR A 124 4.98 -12.49 5.84
C THR A 124 6.18 -12.88 5.00
N GLU A 125 6.12 -13.99 4.28
CA GLU A 125 7.18 -14.48 3.40
C GLU A 125 7.53 -13.45 2.32
N PHE A 126 6.50 -12.82 1.72
CA PHE A 126 6.71 -11.76 0.72
C PHE A 126 7.44 -10.54 1.30
N LEU A 127 7.07 -10.10 2.51
CA LEU A 127 7.66 -8.92 3.13
C LEU A 127 9.10 -9.13 3.61
N ILE A 128 9.43 -10.31 4.17
CA ILE A 128 10.77 -10.61 4.67
C ILE A 128 11.75 -11.09 3.59
N LYS A 129 11.26 -11.29 2.36
CA LYS A 129 12.08 -11.79 1.27
C LYS A 129 13.24 -10.84 0.99
N ASP A 130 14.46 -11.40 0.99
CA ASP A 130 15.63 -10.68 0.51
C ASP A 130 15.52 -10.42 -0.99
N THR A 131 15.61 -9.16 -1.37
CA THR A 131 15.51 -8.70 -2.76
C THR A 131 16.82 -8.17 -3.31
N HIS A 132 17.96 -8.42 -2.61
CA HIS A 132 19.26 -7.99 -3.06
C HIS A 132 19.85 -8.92 -4.13
N VAL A 133 20.38 -8.32 -5.17
CA VAL A 133 21.22 -8.96 -6.17
C VAL A 133 22.50 -8.12 -6.30
N ASN A 134 23.68 -8.75 -6.18
CA ASN A 134 24.98 -8.06 -6.21
C ASN A 134 25.01 -6.83 -5.24
N ASN A 135 24.52 -7.00 -4.01
CA ASN A 135 24.44 -5.97 -2.98
C ASN A 135 23.54 -4.77 -3.32
N ARG A 136 22.62 -4.91 -4.28
CA ARG A 136 21.63 -3.89 -4.63
C ARG A 136 20.23 -4.44 -4.44
N ASN A 137 19.38 -3.71 -3.75
CA ASN A 137 17.98 -4.07 -3.65
C ASN A 137 17.28 -3.81 -4.99
N GLU A 138 16.86 -4.87 -5.68
CA GLU A 138 16.17 -4.75 -6.97
C GLU A 138 14.72 -4.26 -6.86
N TYR A 139 14.14 -4.31 -5.66
CA TYR A 139 12.74 -3.93 -5.40
C TYR A 139 12.59 -3.08 -4.14
N PRO A 140 13.21 -1.89 -4.06
CA PRO A 140 12.97 -0.96 -2.96
C PRO A 140 11.47 -0.68 -2.82
N SER A 141 10.98 -0.65 -1.59
CA SER A 141 9.55 -0.70 -1.34
C SER A 141 9.11 0.29 -0.28
N LEU A 142 8.01 1.02 -0.55
CA LEU A 142 7.24 1.72 0.46
C LEU A 142 6.07 0.84 0.88
N LEU A 143 6.05 0.43 2.14
CA LEU A 143 4.97 -0.35 2.76
C LEU A 143 4.01 0.59 3.49
N PHE A 144 2.76 0.62 3.05
CA PHE A 144 1.69 1.36 3.69
C PHE A 144 0.81 0.43 4.53
N ILE A 145 0.59 0.80 5.79
CA ILE A 145 -0.18 0.03 6.77
C ILE A 145 -1.16 0.97 7.48
N ASP A 146 -2.45 0.84 7.17
CA ASP A 146 -3.55 1.55 7.84
C ASP A 146 -4.63 0.55 8.28
N PRO A 147 -4.39 -0.25 9.33
CA PRO A 147 -5.26 -1.35 9.69
C PRO A 147 -6.55 -0.86 10.36
N PHE A 148 -7.66 -1.56 10.12
CA PHE A 148 -8.93 -1.36 10.82
C PHE A 148 -8.95 -1.83 12.29
N GLY A 149 -7.87 -2.42 12.77
CA GLY A 149 -7.77 -2.99 14.11
C GLY A 149 -6.33 -3.19 14.56
N TYR A 150 -6.13 -3.96 15.66
CA TYR A 150 -4.80 -4.27 16.19
C TYR A 150 -4.19 -5.53 15.61
N LYS A 151 -4.96 -6.36 14.93
CA LYS A 151 -4.45 -7.53 14.22
C LYS A 151 -3.68 -7.03 13.01
N GLY A 152 -2.39 -7.03 13.12
CA GLY A 152 -1.49 -6.50 12.10
C GLY A 152 -0.30 -7.43 11.91
N ILE A 153 0.73 -6.85 11.37
CA ILE A 153 1.98 -7.53 11.11
C ILE A 153 2.82 -7.49 12.39
N GLU A 154 3.47 -8.59 12.72
CA GLU A 154 4.40 -8.65 13.84
C GLU A 154 5.54 -7.64 13.66
N THR A 155 5.93 -6.96 14.72
CA THR A 155 7.05 -6.00 14.71
C THR A 155 8.34 -6.61 14.14
N LYS A 156 8.57 -7.92 14.37
CA LYS A 156 9.71 -8.64 13.81
C LYS A 156 9.69 -8.64 12.27
N VAL A 157 8.52 -8.84 11.66
CA VAL A 157 8.36 -8.83 10.19
C VAL A 157 8.66 -7.44 9.64
N LEU A 158 8.20 -6.38 10.30
CA LEU A 158 8.51 -5.00 9.92
C LEU A 158 10.00 -4.68 10.04
N ALA A 159 10.64 -5.18 11.09
CA ALA A 159 12.08 -5.01 11.28
C ALA A 159 12.89 -5.75 10.18
N GLU A 160 12.49 -6.97 9.82
CA GLU A 160 13.12 -7.70 8.70
C GLU A 160 12.90 -7.00 7.35
N PHE A 161 11.69 -6.51 7.10
CA PHE A 161 11.39 -5.73 5.90
C PHE A 161 12.32 -4.52 5.72
N LEU A 162 12.60 -3.79 6.82
CA LEU A 162 13.45 -2.61 6.82
C LEU A 162 14.95 -2.92 6.62
N LYS A 163 15.40 -4.19 6.68
CA LYS A 163 16.79 -4.55 6.37
C LYS A 163 17.13 -4.40 4.90
N ASN A 164 16.14 -4.50 4.01
CA ASN A 164 16.34 -4.27 2.60
C ASN A 164 16.56 -2.78 2.34
N TRP A 165 17.70 -2.42 1.75
CA TRP A 165 18.03 -1.02 1.48
C TRP A 165 16.94 -0.32 0.66
N GLY A 166 16.58 0.88 1.06
CA GLY A 166 15.55 1.68 0.41
C GLY A 166 14.11 1.32 0.83
N ASN A 167 13.92 0.27 1.65
CA ASN A 167 12.60 -0.03 2.16
C ASN A 167 12.19 0.98 3.23
N GLU A 168 10.94 1.46 3.15
CA GLU A 168 10.34 2.37 4.10
C GLU A 168 8.93 1.90 4.52
N ILE A 169 8.47 2.33 5.68
CA ILE A 169 7.14 1.99 6.20
C ILE A 169 6.39 3.27 6.54
N PHE A 170 5.19 3.37 6.01
CA PHE A 170 4.18 4.32 6.45
C PHE A 170 3.14 3.57 7.31
N LEU A 171 3.23 3.74 8.63
CA LEU A 171 2.32 3.10 9.59
C LEU A 171 1.42 4.14 10.25
N PHE A 172 0.10 4.00 10.08
CA PHE A 172 -0.87 4.77 10.84
C PHE A 172 -1.34 4.02 12.08
N VAL A 173 -1.12 4.65 13.24
CA VAL A 173 -1.52 4.11 14.54
C VAL A 173 -2.69 4.92 15.08
N ASN A 174 -3.86 4.28 15.22
CA ASN A 174 -5.04 4.92 15.81
C ASN A 174 -5.00 4.82 17.34
N THR A 175 -4.43 5.84 18.00
CA THR A 175 -4.25 5.87 19.46
C THR A 175 -5.57 5.77 20.22
N LYS A 176 -6.69 6.27 19.68
CA LYS A 176 -8.02 6.15 20.31
C LYS A 176 -8.50 4.70 20.46
N ARG A 177 -7.95 3.77 19.67
CA ARG A 177 -8.26 2.35 19.74
C ARG A 177 -7.29 1.57 20.63
N ILE A 178 -6.13 2.16 20.95
CA ILE A 178 -5.10 1.53 21.82
C ILE A 178 -5.48 1.70 23.29
N HIS A 179 -5.98 2.87 23.68
CA HIS A 179 -6.28 3.19 25.07
C HIS A 179 -7.12 2.12 25.80
N PRO A 180 -8.25 1.62 25.24
CA PRO A 180 -9.04 0.57 25.92
C PRO A 180 -8.34 -0.79 26.05
N ALA A 181 -7.31 -1.05 25.24
CA ALA A 181 -6.57 -2.32 25.28
C ALA A 181 -5.41 -2.29 26.29
N LEU A 182 -5.03 -1.12 26.79
CA LEU A 182 -3.99 -0.94 27.81
C LEU A 182 -4.58 -0.87 29.23
N GLU A 183 -5.90 -0.70 29.38
CA GLU A 183 -6.61 -0.63 30.66
C GLU A 183 -7.14 -1.98 31.14
N ASN A 184 -6.93 -3.08 30.38
CA ASN A 184 -7.21 -4.47 30.73
C ASN A 184 -5.91 -5.25 30.85
#